data_5623273dcce60ed5d46cadcf3d2fd765
#
_entry.id   5623273dcce60ed5d46cadcf3d2fd765
#
_cell.length_a   1.000
_cell.length_b   1.000
_cell.length_c   1.000
_cell.angle_alpha   90.00
_cell.angle_beta   90.00
_cell.angle_gamma   90.00
#
_symmetry.space_group_name_H-M   'P 1'
#
loop_
_entity.id
_entity.type
_entity.pdbx_description
1 polymer ?
#
loop_
_entity_poly.entity_id
_entity_poly.type
_entity_poly.pdbx_seq_one_letter_code
_entity_poly.pdbx_strand_id
1 'polypeptide(L)'
;AILGIRNIVVTRLDRDFTVDDYENGLPFSIDHYAPGTYGQPVKGYLLSVSRVDVANSNGTFDQDVATFTAYPGGANSFYRIIDKDSSAAVRPGETVHVTTAAKNTNGSIYQMVTDENEPGGVKPPTYTDEDGNPQDMTYQTGGGYTFEMPEHSTELDVEYIRTTSKLSMDPANVTFHVVQTRTGDRKNPTVQTVVLDGNNNQLATYTGNDLSAINVNPVTVNAVHNDTGASTDKTHSWSIDDSDLVVNASDAGYVETAAKIKPNMAGSWINGLLNKAVKAQQDNNYLSAIPATVTSKNAILTASTNADTSPDHKSVYGNVTVTVDFKIVDETTLRVEGVELNKNNITYTITRKLTGDRKNPTETIFADEPQILAASLRPAQSFTQNVRWEDEN
;
A
#
# COMPACT_ATOMS: atom_id res chain seq x y z
N ALA A 1 -41.90 20.04 -21.06
CA ALA A 1 -41.90 21.19 -21.93
C ALA A 1 -41.27 20.83 -23.26
N ILE A 2 -42.09 20.63 -24.25
CA ILE A 2 -41.71 20.27 -25.63
C ILE A 2 -41.03 21.46 -26.37
N LEU A 3 -40.78 22.55 -25.67
CA LEU A 3 -40.21 23.77 -26.25
C LEU A 3 -38.75 23.63 -26.72
N GLY A 4 -38.04 22.66 -26.22
CA GLY A 4 -36.65 22.40 -26.63
C GLY A 4 -36.51 21.71 -28.01
N ILE A 5 -37.60 21.15 -28.55
CA ILE A 5 -37.60 20.37 -29.79
C ILE A 5 -37.93 21.24 -31.02
N ARG A 6 -37.97 22.57 -30.89
CA ARG A 6 -38.39 23.45 -32.00
C ARG A 6 -37.52 23.33 -33.24
N ASN A 7 -36.33 22.91 -33.13
CA ASN A 7 -35.38 22.82 -34.25
C ASN A 7 -35.26 21.41 -34.82
N ILE A 8 -35.96 20.45 -34.21
CA ILE A 8 -35.99 19.06 -34.67
C ILE A 8 -37.46 18.67 -34.79
N VAL A 9 -37.96 18.68 -35.98
CA VAL A 9 -39.24 18.03 -36.28
C VAL A 9 -38.89 16.62 -36.75
N VAL A 10 -38.92 15.68 -35.83
CA VAL A 10 -38.76 14.28 -36.16
C VAL A 10 -40.05 13.80 -36.75
N THR A 11 -40.10 13.58 -38.07
CA THR A 11 -41.29 13.17 -38.81
C THR A 11 -41.71 11.73 -38.60
N ARG A 12 -40.92 10.95 -37.87
CA ARG A 12 -41.18 9.52 -37.60
C ARG A 12 -40.71 9.10 -36.25
N LEU A 13 -41.32 9.59 -35.20
CA LEU A 13 -41.34 8.88 -33.94
C LEU A 13 -42.54 7.96 -33.94
N ASP A 14 -42.35 6.67 -34.08
CA ASP A 14 -43.40 5.67 -33.97
C ASP A 14 -43.86 5.47 -32.50
N ARG A 15 -43.35 6.29 -31.60
CA ARG A 15 -43.62 6.30 -30.16
C ARG A 15 -43.58 7.72 -29.59
N ASP A 16 -44.15 7.89 -28.40
CA ASP A 16 -44.06 9.14 -27.67
C ASP A 16 -42.61 9.49 -27.29
N PHE A 17 -42.29 10.77 -27.32
CA PHE A 17 -41.01 11.30 -26.87
C PHE A 17 -40.89 11.15 -25.35
N THR A 18 -39.80 10.60 -24.87
CA THR A 18 -39.54 10.33 -23.45
C THR A 18 -38.44 11.24 -22.90
N VAL A 19 -38.32 11.27 -21.56
CA VAL A 19 -37.19 11.94 -20.89
C VAL A 19 -35.84 11.30 -21.29
N ASP A 20 -35.82 10.00 -21.51
CA ASP A 20 -34.65 9.26 -21.96
C ASP A 20 -34.21 9.72 -23.36
N ASP A 21 -35.13 9.94 -24.29
CA ASP A 21 -34.82 10.51 -25.60
C ASP A 21 -34.26 11.94 -25.49
N TYR A 22 -34.71 12.70 -24.51
CA TYR A 22 -34.21 14.05 -24.25
C TYR A 22 -32.78 14.02 -23.65
N GLU A 23 -32.51 13.12 -22.74
CA GLU A 23 -31.23 13.01 -22.05
C GLU A 23 -30.16 12.30 -22.89
N ASN A 24 -30.55 11.26 -23.63
CA ASN A 24 -29.63 10.40 -24.35
C ASN A 24 -29.61 10.64 -25.88
N GLY A 25 -30.47 11.53 -26.36
CA GLY A 25 -30.62 11.81 -27.77
C GLY A 25 -31.58 10.85 -28.46
N LEU A 26 -32.06 11.27 -29.61
CA LEU A 26 -32.98 10.48 -30.42
C LEU A 26 -32.26 9.57 -31.40
N PRO A 27 -32.75 8.34 -31.61
CA PRO A 27 -32.32 7.56 -32.76
C PRO A 27 -32.81 8.25 -34.04
N PHE A 28 -31.91 8.65 -34.92
CA PHE A 28 -32.20 9.50 -36.04
C PHE A 28 -32.70 8.78 -37.27
N SER A 29 -33.79 9.34 -37.82
CA SER A 29 -33.92 9.40 -39.26
C SER A 29 -33.21 10.69 -39.76
N ILE A 30 -32.57 10.65 -40.91
CA ILE A 30 -32.00 11.83 -41.57
C ILE A 30 -33.06 12.85 -42.03
N ASP A 31 -34.33 12.53 -41.89
CA ASP A 31 -35.45 13.39 -42.26
C ASP A 31 -35.79 14.30 -41.06
N HIS A 32 -35.32 15.51 -41.08
CA HIS A 32 -35.71 16.57 -40.14
C HIS A 32 -36.00 17.88 -40.84
N TYR A 33 -36.61 18.79 -40.14
CA TYR A 33 -37.11 20.04 -40.72
C TYR A 33 -36.38 21.23 -40.15
N ALA A 34 -36.08 22.23 -41.00
CA ALA A 34 -35.50 23.49 -40.56
C ALA A 34 -36.49 24.27 -39.70
N PRO A 35 -36.01 25.11 -38.75
CA PRO A 35 -36.84 26.00 -37.98
C PRO A 35 -37.67 26.92 -38.90
N GLY A 36 -38.97 27.02 -38.65
CA GLY A 36 -39.89 27.86 -39.45
C GLY A 36 -40.35 27.28 -40.78
N THR A 37 -39.84 26.11 -41.16
CA THR A 37 -40.20 25.39 -42.38
C THR A 37 -40.90 24.07 -42.07
N TYR A 38 -41.85 24.13 -41.16
CA TYR A 38 -42.56 22.95 -40.70
C TYR A 38 -43.15 22.17 -41.89
N GLY A 39 -42.88 20.86 -41.92
CA GLY A 39 -43.34 20.00 -43.00
C GLY A 39 -42.41 19.95 -44.23
N GLN A 40 -41.34 20.76 -44.26
CA GLN A 40 -40.36 20.72 -45.35
C GLN A 40 -39.09 19.99 -44.86
N PRO A 41 -38.70 18.90 -45.52
CA PRO A 41 -37.51 18.18 -45.15
C PRO A 41 -36.25 19.03 -45.37
N VAL A 42 -35.34 18.95 -44.41
CA VAL A 42 -34.02 19.55 -44.51
C VAL A 42 -33.00 18.44 -44.66
N LYS A 43 -32.11 18.58 -45.64
CA LYS A 43 -31.01 17.62 -45.86
C LYS A 43 -30.14 17.50 -44.60
N GLY A 44 -29.95 16.32 -44.17
CA GLY A 44 -29.01 15.97 -43.06
C GLY A 44 -28.15 14.82 -43.47
N TYR A 45 -26.93 14.78 -42.92
CA TYR A 45 -25.98 13.73 -43.17
C TYR A 45 -25.61 13.03 -41.89
N LEU A 46 -25.19 11.78 -42.00
CA LEU A 46 -24.72 11.01 -40.85
C LEU A 46 -23.34 11.47 -40.42
N LEU A 47 -23.22 11.72 -39.15
CA LEU A 47 -22.00 11.84 -38.42
C LEU A 47 -21.81 10.55 -37.65
N SER A 48 -20.74 9.82 -37.91
CA SER A 48 -20.42 8.56 -37.21
C SER A 48 -19.01 8.56 -36.65
N VAL A 49 -18.84 7.90 -35.52
CA VAL A 49 -17.51 7.60 -35.01
C VAL A 49 -17.14 6.21 -35.50
N SER A 50 -16.34 6.15 -36.54
CA SER A 50 -15.97 4.88 -37.16
C SER A 50 -14.71 4.25 -36.55
N ARG A 51 -13.89 5.07 -35.92
CA ARG A 51 -12.58 4.64 -35.54
C ARG A 51 -12.05 5.31 -34.28
N VAL A 52 -11.73 4.49 -33.29
CA VAL A 52 -10.92 4.87 -32.14
C VAL A 52 -9.72 3.94 -32.11
N ASP A 53 -8.59 4.41 -32.63
CA ASP A 53 -7.38 3.63 -32.73
C ASP A 53 -6.57 3.70 -31.43
N VAL A 54 -6.06 2.54 -31.03
CA VAL A 54 -5.16 2.41 -29.90
C VAL A 54 -3.81 1.93 -30.41
N ALA A 55 -2.84 2.82 -30.33
CA ALA A 55 -1.45 2.44 -30.62
C ALA A 55 -0.94 1.52 -29.52
N ASN A 56 -0.72 0.26 -29.81
CA ASN A 56 -0.03 -0.67 -28.94
C ASN A 56 1.15 -1.32 -29.67
N SER A 57 2.07 -1.92 -28.92
CA SER A 57 3.34 -2.43 -29.45
C SER A 57 3.20 -3.60 -30.43
N ASN A 58 2.04 -4.24 -30.50
CA ASN A 58 1.79 -5.39 -31.38
C ASN A 58 0.89 -5.08 -32.58
N GLY A 59 0.50 -3.80 -32.75
CA GLY A 59 -0.35 -3.36 -33.85
C GLY A 59 -1.81 -3.80 -33.75
N THR A 60 -2.25 -4.32 -32.60
CA THR A 60 -3.66 -4.64 -32.35
C THR A 60 -4.39 -3.44 -31.74
N PHE A 61 -5.71 -3.37 -31.92
CA PHE A 61 -6.53 -2.33 -31.36
C PHE A 61 -7.34 -2.90 -30.19
N ASP A 62 -7.34 -2.18 -29.07
CA ASP A 62 -8.22 -2.50 -27.96
C ASP A 62 -9.52 -1.72 -28.15
N GLN A 63 -10.62 -2.43 -28.17
CA GLN A 63 -11.94 -1.84 -28.29
C GLN A 63 -12.43 -1.35 -26.92
N ASP A 64 -13.34 -0.36 -26.92
CA ASP A 64 -13.98 0.20 -25.72
C ASP A 64 -13.04 0.85 -24.71
N VAL A 65 -11.89 1.34 -25.16
CA VAL A 65 -10.83 1.93 -24.31
C VAL A 65 -11.00 3.42 -24.09
N ALA A 66 -11.83 4.12 -24.88
CA ALA A 66 -12.04 5.55 -24.78
C ALA A 66 -13.49 5.91 -24.98
N THR A 67 -13.89 7.03 -24.42
CA THR A 67 -15.20 7.67 -24.66
C THR A 67 -14.99 8.83 -25.60
N PHE A 68 -15.80 8.87 -26.65
CA PHE A 68 -15.81 9.91 -27.65
C PHE A 68 -17.19 10.53 -27.73
N THR A 69 -17.28 11.83 -27.63
CA THR A 69 -18.55 12.55 -27.71
C THR A 69 -18.47 13.62 -28.79
N ALA A 70 -19.36 13.58 -29.75
CA ALA A 70 -19.53 14.62 -30.74
C ALA A 70 -20.97 15.07 -30.79
N TYR A 71 -21.20 16.37 -30.89
CA TYR A 71 -22.53 16.95 -30.95
C TYR A 71 -22.51 18.24 -31.77
N PRO A 72 -23.59 18.57 -32.49
CA PRO A 72 -23.73 19.85 -33.16
C PRO A 72 -23.68 21.00 -32.15
N GLY A 73 -23.00 22.10 -32.49
CA GLY A 73 -22.98 23.31 -31.71
C GLY A 73 -24.28 24.09 -31.80
N GLY A 74 -24.69 24.70 -30.68
CA GLY A 74 -25.86 25.59 -30.63
C GLY A 74 -26.85 25.23 -29.52
N ALA A 75 -27.61 26.23 -29.10
CA ALA A 75 -28.47 26.13 -27.91
C ALA A 75 -29.62 25.13 -28.01
N ASN A 76 -29.89 24.59 -29.20
CA ASN A 76 -31.00 23.68 -29.46
C ASN A 76 -30.58 22.36 -30.09
N SER A 77 -29.33 21.94 -29.87
CA SER A 77 -28.82 20.70 -30.41
C SER A 77 -29.19 19.52 -29.52
N PHE A 78 -29.82 18.51 -30.10
CA PHE A 78 -30.23 17.28 -29.42
C PHE A 78 -29.42 16.08 -29.89
N TYR A 79 -28.48 16.28 -30.80
CA TYR A 79 -27.66 15.22 -31.34
C TYR A 79 -26.46 15.00 -30.46
N ARG A 80 -26.29 13.76 -30.08
CA ARG A 80 -25.18 13.38 -29.23
C ARG A 80 -24.66 12.03 -29.70
N ILE A 81 -23.37 11.97 -29.98
CA ILE A 81 -22.64 10.74 -30.20
C ILE A 81 -21.77 10.52 -28.97
N ILE A 82 -21.98 9.42 -28.28
CA ILE A 82 -21.35 9.15 -26.98
C ILE A 82 -20.33 8.04 -27.07
N ASP A 83 -20.50 7.12 -28.01
CA ASP A 83 -19.62 5.98 -28.19
C ASP A 83 -19.12 5.89 -29.63
N LYS A 84 -18.00 5.20 -29.83
CA LYS A 84 -17.62 4.72 -31.15
C LYS A 84 -18.78 3.89 -31.69
N ASP A 85 -19.09 3.80 -32.86
CA ASP A 85 -20.24 3.12 -33.48
C ASP A 85 -21.58 3.84 -33.31
N SER A 86 -21.64 4.96 -32.59
CA SER A 86 -22.83 5.82 -32.57
C SER A 86 -22.86 6.72 -33.80
N SER A 87 -24.04 7.09 -34.21
CA SER A 87 -24.24 8.00 -35.32
C SER A 87 -25.40 8.97 -35.05
N ALA A 88 -25.37 10.14 -35.67
CA ALA A 88 -26.40 11.14 -35.62
C ALA A 88 -26.55 11.86 -36.96
N ALA A 89 -27.72 12.37 -37.26
CA ALA A 89 -27.94 13.22 -38.44
C ALA A 89 -27.58 14.68 -38.10
N VAL A 90 -26.74 15.31 -38.89
CA VAL A 90 -26.26 16.68 -38.73
C VAL A 90 -26.42 17.44 -40.05
N ARG A 91 -26.77 18.71 -39.97
CA ARG A 91 -26.93 19.57 -41.16
C ARG A 91 -25.56 20.04 -41.66
N PRO A 92 -25.39 20.18 -42.98
CA PRO A 92 -24.23 20.84 -43.56
C PRO A 92 -24.04 22.23 -42.96
N GLY A 93 -22.77 22.60 -42.68
CA GLY A 93 -22.43 23.91 -42.11
C GLY A 93 -22.70 24.05 -40.61
N GLU A 94 -23.24 23.05 -39.93
CA GLU A 94 -23.33 23.06 -38.47
C GLU A 94 -21.94 22.80 -37.87
N THR A 95 -21.60 23.62 -36.88
CA THR A 95 -20.37 23.37 -36.10
C THR A 95 -20.58 22.20 -35.17
N VAL A 96 -19.73 21.18 -35.30
CA VAL A 96 -19.74 20.02 -34.44
C VAL A 96 -18.66 20.18 -33.38
N HIS A 97 -19.05 19.99 -32.13
CA HIS A 97 -18.12 19.97 -30.99
C HIS A 97 -17.77 18.52 -30.65
N VAL A 98 -16.49 18.29 -30.46
CA VAL A 98 -15.94 16.98 -30.15
C VAL A 98 -15.18 17.06 -28.83
N THR A 99 -15.55 16.20 -27.89
CA THR A 99 -14.83 15.99 -26.65
C THR A 99 -14.34 14.55 -26.56
N THR A 100 -13.18 14.36 -25.97
CA THR A 100 -12.57 13.04 -25.81
C THR A 100 -12.28 12.81 -24.34
N ALA A 101 -12.43 11.57 -23.88
CA ALA A 101 -12.13 11.20 -22.52
C ALA A 101 -11.36 9.88 -22.50
N ALA A 102 -10.27 9.84 -21.74
CA ALA A 102 -9.55 8.61 -21.48
C ALA A 102 -10.39 7.67 -20.62
N LYS A 103 -10.27 6.38 -20.88
CA LYS A 103 -10.95 5.32 -20.12
C LYS A 103 -9.95 4.38 -19.49
N ASN A 104 -10.19 4.02 -18.24
CA ASN A 104 -9.44 2.98 -17.56
C ASN A 104 -9.98 1.61 -17.93
N THR A 105 -9.14 0.74 -18.46
CA THR A 105 -9.50 -0.64 -18.78
C THR A 105 -8.41 -1.58 -18.29
N ASN A 106 -8.77 -2.57 -17.48
CA ASN A 106 -7.82 -3.53 -16.90
C ASN A 106 -6.62 -2.88 -16.20
N GLY A 107 -6.83 -1.72 -15.58
CA GLY A 107 -5.80 -0.97 -14.90
C GLY A 107 -4.91 -0.10 -15.79
N SER A 108 -5.09 -0.11 -17.10
CA SER A 108 -4.41 0.80 -18.03
C SER A 108 -5.29 2.01 -18.32
N ILE A 109 -4.66 3.17 -18.50
CA ILE A 109 -5.30 4.39 -18.97
C ILE A 109 -4.95 4.58 -20.45
N TYR A 110 -5.95 4.98 -21.25
CA TYR A 110 -5.78 5.35 -22.64
C TYR A 110 -5.95 6.85 -22.79
N GLN A 111 -5.01 7.51 -23.42
CA GLN A 111 -5.05 8.93 -23.71
C GLN A 111 -4.80 9.17 -25.19
N MET A 112 -5.16 10.37 -25.67
CA MET A 112 -4.85 10.77 -27.03
C MET A 112 -3.33 10.81 -27.25
N VAL A 113 -2.90 10.50 -28.46
CA VAL A 113 -1.48 10.62 -28.87
C VAL A 113 -1.02 12.05 -28.69
N THR A 114 0.10 12.24 -27.99
CA THR A 114 0.68 13.57 -27.77
C THR A 114 1.32 14.11 -29.05
N ASP A 115 1.12 15.42 -29.31
CA ASP A 115 1.85 16.18 -30.31
C ASP A 115 2.10 17.58 -29.76
N GLU A 116 3.35 17.86 -29.43
CA GLU A 116 3.76 19.15 -28.83
C GLU A 116 3.70 20.33 -29.81
N ASN A 117 3.56 20.08 -31.08
CA ASN A 117 3.41 21.13 -32.08
C ASN A 117 1.93 21.56 -32.26
N GLU A 118 1.00 20.81 -31.72
CA GLU A 118 -0.41 21.10 -31.78
C GLU A 118 -0.91 21.94 -30.59
N PRO A 119 -1.86 22.87 -30.80
CA PRO A 119 -2.33 23.78 -29.75
C PRO A 119 -2.87 23.10 -28.50
N GLY A 120 -3.41 21.90 -28.64
CA GLY A 120 -3.90 21.09 -27.53
C GLY A 120 -2.84 20.18 -26.88
N GLY A 121 -1.62 20.15 -27.41
CA GLY A 121 -0.55 19.26 -26.97
C GLY A 121 -0.77 17.78 -27.32
N VAL A 122 -1.78 17.49 -28.13
CA VAL A 122 -2.13 16.14 -28.58
C VAL A 122 -2.46 16.15 -30.07
N LYS A 123 -2.32 15.01 -30.72
CA LYS A 123 -2.73 14.86 -32.12
C LYS A 123 -4.23 15.15 -32.28
N PRO A 124 -4.63 16.09 -33.13
CA PRO A 124 -6.04 16.41 -33.31
C PRO A 124 -6.84 15.21 -33.79
N PRO A 125 -8.10 15.04 -33.36
CA PRO A 125 -9.02 14.16 -34.04
C PRO A 125 -9.23 14.61 -35.47
N THR A 126 -9.59 13.67 -36.36
CA THR A 126 -9.87 13.98 -37.75
C THR A 126 -11.33 13.71 -38.11
N TYR A 127 -11.82 14.41 -39.12
CA TYR A 127 -13.08 14.14 -39.81
C TYR A 127 -12.82 13.95 -41.30
N THR A 128 -13.71 13.27 -41.99
CA THR A 128 -13.60 13.04 -43.43
C THR A 128 -14.24 14.21 -44.19
N ASP A 129 -13.46 14.86 -45.05
CA ASP A 129 -13.94 15.95 -45.93
C ASP A 129 -14.75 15.44 -47.12
N GLU A 130 -15.18 16.40 -48.00
CA GLU A 130 -15.99 16.09 -49.17
C GLU A 130 -15.33 15.19 -50.21
N ASP A 131 -14.01 15.16 -50.22
CA ASP A 131 -13.20 14.32 -51.09
C ASP A 131 -12.83 12.95 -50.47
N GLY A 132 -13.28 12.71 -49.23
CA GLY A 132 -13.01 11.52 -48.50
C GLY A 132 -11.63 11.52 -47.81
N ASN A 133 -11.00 12.69 -47.68
CA ASN A 133 -9.69 12.82 -47.01
C ASN A 133 -9.87 13.17 -45.52
N PRO A 134 -9.02 12.65 -44.66
CA PRO A 134 -9.01 13.07 -43.25
C PRO A 134 -8.51 14.50 -43.10
N GLN A 135 -9.24 15.29 -42.32
CA GLN A 135 -8.93 16.68 -41.99
C GLN A 135 -8.83 16.85 -40.46
N ASP A 136 -7.83 17.56 -39.99
CA ASP A 136 -7.68 17.84 -38.57
C ASP A 136 -8.79 18.77 -38.05
N MET A 137 -9.32 18.43 -36.89
CA MET A 137 -10.27 19.29 -36.20
C MET A 137 -9.55 20.46 -35.51
N THR A 138 -10.26 21.56 -35.37
CA THR A 138 -9.72 22.79 -34.75
C THR A 138 -9.83 22.71 -33.23
N TYR A 139 -8.70 22.86 -32.54
CA TYR A 139 -8.66 22.91 -31.07
C TYR A 139 -9.42 24.14 -30.54
N GLN A 140 -10.17 23.96 -29.46
CA GLN A 140 -10.90 25.03 -28.78
C GLN A 140 -10.24 25.36 -27.44
N THR A 141 -9.93 26.64 -27.23
CA THR A 141 -9.41 27.11 -25.94
C THR A 141 -10.43 26.83 -24.83
N GLY A 142 -10.09 25.95 -23.89
CA GLY A 142 -11.01 25.49 -22.85
C GLY A 142 -11.40 24.03 -22.98
N GLY A 143 -10.94 23.36 -24.03
CA GLY A 143 -11.04 21.91 -24.22
C GLY A 143 -11.95 21.51 -25.38
N GLY A 144 -11.56 20.38 -25.99
CA GLY A 144 -12.26 19.82 -27.13
C GLY A 144 -11.83 20.41 -28.47
N TYR A 145 -12.51 19.95 -29.51
CA TYR A 145 -12.23 20.24 -30.90
C TYR A 145 -13.53 20.58 -31.63
N THR A 146 -13.41 21.29 -32.76
CA THR A 146 -14.57 21.59 -33.63
C THR A 146 -14.20 21.36 -35.07
N PHE A 147 -15.24 21.07 -35.85
CA PHE A 147 -15.21 21.13 -37.29
C PHE A 147 -16.59 21.55 -37.84
N GLU A 148 -16.66 21.95 -39.08
CA GLU A 148 -17.91 22.28 -39.79
C GLU A 148 -18.37 21.05 -40.56
N MET A 149 -19.63 20.63 -40.34
CA MET A 149 -20.19 19.45 -40.99
C MET A 149 -20.23 19.63 -42.52
N PRO A 150 -19.58 18.75 -43.28
CA PRO A 150 -19.57 18.81 -44.73
C PRO A 150 -20.94 18.46 -45.34
N GLU A 151 -21.12 18.67 -46.67
CA GLU A 151 -22.33 18.34 -47.41
C GLU A 151 -22.51 16.82 -47.71
N HIS A 152 -21.88 15.97 -46.93
CA HIS A 152 -22.00 14.51 -47.00
C HIS A 152 -21.77 13.88 -45.63
N SER A 153 -22.00 12.57 -45.54
CA SER A 153 -21.67 11.82 -44.33
C SER A 153 -20.18 11.87 -44.02
N THR A 154 -19.82 12.02 -42.76
CA THR A 154 -18.43 12.10 -42.31
C THR A 154 -18.15 11.11 -41.19
N GLU A 155 -16.91 10.66 -41.12
CA GLU A 155 -16.41 9.77 -40.12
C GLU A 155 -15.40 10.53 -39.24
N LEU A 156 -15.43 10.26 -37.95
CA LEU A 156 -14.52 10.85 -36.96
C LEU A 156 -13.55 9.80 -36.49
N ASP A 157 -12.24 10.16 -36.47
CA ASP A 157 -11.19 9.31 -35.99
C ASP A 157 -10.39 9.96 -34.86
N VAL A 158 -10.04 9.19 -33.86
CA VAL A 158 -9.20 9.62 -32.73
C VAL A 158 -8.17 8.55 -32.47
N GLU A 159 -6.92 8.96 -32.30
CA GLU A 159 -5.84 8.06 -31.95
C GLU A 159 -5.56 8.11 -30.45
N TYR A 160 -5.49 6.94 -29.81
CA TYR A 160 -5.16 6.76 -28.41
C TYR A 160 -3.92 5.91 -28.25
N ILE A 161 -3.20 6.17 -27.17
CA ILE A 161 -2.13 5.32 -26.68
C ILE A 161 -2.49 4.76 -25.31
N ARG A 162 -2.03 3.55 -25.06
CA ARG A 162 -2.09 2.95 -23.72
C ARG A 162 -0.94 3.47 -22.87
N THR A 163 -1.23 3.85 -21.66
CA THR A 163 -0.24 4.40 -20.72
C THR A 163 -0.26 3.63 -19.40
N THR A 164 0.82 3.75 -18.62
CA THR A 164 0.89 3.17 -17.29
C THR A 164 -0.10 3.88 -16.36
N SER A 165 -1.02 3.12 -15.78
CA SER A 165 -2.03 3.64 -14.85
C SER A 165 -1.93 3.03 -13.45
N LYS A 166 -1.10 2.01 -13.28
CA LYS A 166 -0.96 1.30 -12.01
C LYS A 166 0.40 0.64 -11.90
N LEU A 167 0.99 0.73 -10.73
CA LEU A 167 2.10 -0.13 -10.30
C LEU A 167 1.56 -1.20 -9.36
N SER A 168 1.90 -2.46 -9.64
CA SER A 168 1.70 -3.56 -8.72
C SER A 168 3.03 -3.88 -8.05
N MET A 169 2.98 -4.32 -6.80
CA MET A 169 4.17 -4.61 -6.01
C MET A 169 4.27 -6.11 -5.75
N ASP A 170 5.48 -6.65 -5.90
CA ASP A 170 5.77 -8.06 -5.65
C ASP A 170 7.04 -8.20 -4.77
N PRO A 171 6.89 -8.68 -3.53
CA PRO A 171 5.65 -9.05 -2.85
C PRO A 171 4.77 -7.82 -2.49
N ALA A 172 3.46 -8.02 -2.36
CA ALA A 172 2.49 -6.98 -2.01
C ALA A 172 2.60 -6.51 -0.54
N ASN A 173 3.16 -7.36 0.33
CA ASN A 173 3.45 -7.05 1.73
C ASN A 173 4.77 -7.70 2.12
N VAL A 174 5.51 -7.08 3.03
CA VAL A 174 6.74 -7.62 3.59
C VAL A 174 6.64 -7.64 5.10
N THR A 175 7.04 -8.74 5.72
CA THR A 175 7.13 -8.84 7.19
C THR A 175 8.53 -9.27 7.58
N PHE A 176 9.07 -8.63 8.60
CA PHE A 176 10.30 -9.00 9.28
C PHE A 176 10.00 -9.38 10.72
N HIS A 177 10.50 -10.56 11.16
CA HIS A 177 10.43 -10.97 12.55
C HIS A 177 11.81 -10.85 13.16
N VAL A 178 11.97 -9.93 14.09
CA VAL A 178 13.21 -9.73 14.87
C VAL A 178 13.02 -10.37 16.23
N VAL A 179 13.68 -11.47 16.47
CA VAL A 179 13.58 -12.24 17.73
C VAL A 179 14.91 -12.20 18.45
N GLN A 180 14.92 -11.60 19.64
CA GLN A 180 16.05 -11.63 20.55
C GLN A 180 15.82 -12.67 21.64
N THR A 181 16.69 -13.68 21.73
CA THR A 181 16.68 -14.68 22.79
C THR A 181 17.79 -14.39 23.78
N ARG A 182 17.44 -14.38 25.05
CA ARG A 182 18.37 -14.17 26.18
C ARG A 182 18.40 -15.44 27.02
N THR A 183 19.61 -15.97 27.25
CA THR A 183 19.82 -17.21 27.97
C THR A 183 20.90 -17.07 29.06
N GLY A 184 20.98 -18.01 29.97
CA GLY A 184 21.97 -18.09 31.03
C GLY A 184 21.65 -17.23 32.26
N ASP A 185 22.67 -16.56 32.83
CA ASP A 185 22.47 -15.71 33.99
C ASP A 185 21.74 -14.44 33.65
N ARG A 186 20.62 -14.14 34.33
CA ARG A 186 19.74 -12.99 34.05
C ARG A 186 20.45 -11.64 34.17
N LYS A 187 21.50 -11.54 35.05
CA LYS A 187 22.29 -10.32 35.18
C LYS A 187 23.31 -10.15 34.06
N ASN A 188 23.81 -11.25 33.52
CA ASN A 188 24.80 -11.28 32.44
C ASN A 188 24.38 -12.30 31.37
N PRO A 189 23.31 -12.06 30.63
CA PRO A 189 22.79 -13.04 29.69
C PRO A 189 23.66 -13.18 28.44
N THR A 190 23.62 -14.36 27.84
CA THR A 190 24.00 -14.54 26.45
C THR A 190 22.83 -14.10 25.60
N VAL A 191 23.05 -13.18 24.66
CA VAL A 191 22.03 -12.58 23.80
C VAL A 191 22.25 -13.01 22.37
N GLN A 192 21.25 -13.61 21.76
CA GLN A 192 21.22 -13.95 20.34
C GLN A 192 20.02 -13.26 19.67
N THR A 193 20.25 -12.61 18.53
CA THR A 193 19.19 -12.02 17.72
C THR A 193 19.14 -12.72 16.37
N VAL A 194 17.94 -13.13 15.98
CA VAL A 194 17.64 -13.73 14.68
C VAL A 194 16.64 -12.83 13.96
N VAL A 195 16.89 -12.56 12.69
CA VAL A 195 15.94 -11.84 11.81
C VAL A 195 15.44 -12.82 10.76
N LEU A 196 14.13 -12.92 10.64
CA LEU A 196 13.46 -13.80 9.70
C LEU A 196 12.57 -12.95 8.76
N ASP A 197 12.32 -13.45 7.55
CA ASP A 197 11.27 -12.91 6.68
C ASP A 197 9.87 -13.44 7.07
N GLY A 198 8.82 -12.98 6.39
CA GLY A 198 7.44 -13.42 6.62
C GLY A 198 7.18 -14.92 6.37
N ASN A 199 8.10 -15.61 5.70
CA ASN A 199 8.06 -17.05 5.46
C ASN A 199 8.95 -17.84 6.44
N ASN A 200 9.48 -17.17 7.47
CA ASN A 200 10.43 -17.69 8.46
C ASN A 200 11.79 -18.11 7.89
N ASN A 201 12.19 -17.59 6.73
CA ASN A 201 13.55 -17.77 6.24
C ASN A 201 14.50 -16.85 7.03
N GLN A 202 15.66 -17.37 7.44
CA GLN A 202 16.62 -16.61 8.20
C GLN A 202 17.36 -15.61 7.32
N LEU A 203 17.26 -14.33 7.67
CA LEU A 203 17.94 -13.23 7.01
C LEU A 203 19.23 -12.83 7.75
N ALA A 204 19.27 -13.01 9.07
CA ALA A 204 20.45 -12.76 9.89
C ALA A 204 20.41 -13.56 11.19
N THR A 205 21.59 -13.81 11.75
CA THR A 205 21.77 -14.24 13.14
C THR A 205 22.99 -13.52 13.71
N TYR A 206 22.91 -13.11 14.98
CA TYR A 206 23.96 -12.37 15.66
C TYR A 206 23.97 -12.69 17.15
N THR A 207 25.15 -12.85 17.71
CA THR A 207 25.32 -13.03 19.16
C THR A 207 26.05 -11.81 19.73
N GLY A 208 25.37 -11.08 20.60
CA GLY A 208 25.85 -9.84 21.22
C GLY A 208 24.69 -8.89 21.54
N ASN A 209 25.04 -7.77 22.18
CA ASN A 209 24.07 -6.78 22.66
C ASN A 209 23.87 -5.59 21.71
N ASP A 210 24.78 -5.40 20.76
CA ASP A 210 24.72 -4.29 19.81
C ASP A 210 23.92 -4.67 18.55
N LEU A 211 22.66 -4.27 18.50
CA LEU A 211 21.80 -4.56 17.35
C LEU A 211 22.30 -3.89 16.07
N SER A 212 23.01 -2.76 16.17
CA SER A 212 23.52 -2.05 14.99
C SER A 212 24.62 -2.82 14.25
N ALA A 213 25.24 -3.79 14.91
CA ALA A 213 26.24 -4.68 14.31
C ALA A 213 25.64 -5.82 13.48
N ILE A 214 24.30 -5.95 13.48
CA ILE A 214 23.63 -7.05 12.77
C ILE A 214 23.55 -6.72 11.28
N ASN A 215 24.20 -7.55 10.46
CA ASN A 215 24.08 -7.45 9.00
C ASN A 215 22.92 -8.32 8.52
N VAL A 216 21.81 -7.66 8.14
CA VAL A 216 20.59 -8.32 7.64
C VAL A 216 20.64 -8.39 6.12
N ASN A 217 20.41 -9.58 5.56
CA ASN A 217 20.19 -9.75 4.14
C ASN A 217 18.85 -9.09 3.74
N PRO A 218 18.83 -8.23 2.72
CA PRO A 218 17.62 -7.53 2.34
C PRO A 218 16.62 -8.44 1.62
N VAL A 219 15.34 -8.08 1.71
CA VAL A 219 14.25 -8.63 0.88
C VAL A 219 14.08 -7.72 -0.34
N THR A 220 13.95 -8.32 -1.52
CA THR A 220 13.71 -7.60 -2.76
C THR A 220 12.21 -7.40 -2.97
N VAL A 221 11.82 -6.17 -3.32
CA VAL A 221 10.47 -5.78 -3.70
C VAL A 221 10.53 -5.24 -5.12
N ASN A 222 9.78 -5.84 -6.04
CA ASN A 222 9.70 -5.43 -7.42
C ASN A 222 8.49 -4.52 -7.64
N ALA A 223 8.64 -3.49 -8.47
CA ALA A 223 7.53 -2.74 -9.01
C ALA A 223 7.21 -3.26 -10.42
N VAL A 224 5.96 -3.64 -10.64
CA VAL A 224 5.47 -4.22 -11.88
C VAL A 224 4.45 -3.30 -12.51
N HIS A 225 4.74 -2.83 -13.70
CA HIS A 225 3.81 -2.05 -14.49
C HIS A 225 2.68 -2.93 -15.02
N ASN A 226 1.47 -2.40 -15.02
CA ASN A 226 0.29 -3.11 -15.51
C ASN A 226 0.12 -3.06 -17.03
N ASP A 227 0.86 -2.19 -17.71
CA ASP A 227 0.85 -2.09 -19.15
C ASP A 227 2.06 -2.84 -19.75
N THR A 228 1.85 -3.52 -20.85
CA THR A 228 2.88 -4.29 -21.52
C THR A 228 3.48 -3.61 -22.74
N GLY A 229 2.98 -2.42 -23.12
CA GLY A 229 3.39 -1.84 -24.38
C GLY A 229 3.45 -0.33 -24.51
N ALA A 230 2.85 0.42 -23.59
CA ALA A 230 2.65 1.85 -23.80
C ALA A 230 3.83 2.73 -23.34
N SER A 231 4.60 2.31 -22.36
CA SER A 231 5.77 3.05 -21.91
C SER A 231 7.03 2.22 -21.99
N THR A 232 8.07 2.80 -22.57
CA THR A 232 9.42 2.22 -22.59
C THR A 232 10.22 2.56 -21.34
N ASP A 233 9.83 3.61 -20.64
CA ASP A 233 10.46 4.02 -19.38
C ASP A 233 9.89 3.23 -18.22
N LYS A 234 10.67 2.33 -17.64
CA LYS A 234 10.36 1.53 -16.47
C LYS A 234 11.07 2.03 -15.21
N THR A 235 11.49 3.27 -15.22
CA THR A 235 12.19 3.88 -14.11
C THR A 235 11.24 4.22 -12.97
N HIS A 236 11.68 3.98 -11.72
CA HIS A 236 10.95 4.30 -10.50
C HIS A 236 11.86 5.00 -9.50
N SER A 237 11.28 5.89 -8.72
CA SER A 237 11.88 6.33 -7.47
C SER A 237 11.24 5.59 -6.30
N TRP A 238 12.04 5.35 -5.25
CA TRP A 238 11.62 4.61 -4.07
C TRP A 238 11.71 5.49 -2.83
N SER A 239 10.71 5.44 -1.99
CA SER A 239 10.68 6.15 -0.71
C SER A 239 10.11 5.26 0.40
N ILE A 240 10.56 5.50 1.62
CA ILE A 240 10.06 4.85 2.84
C ILE A 240 9.62 5.98 3.78
N ASP A 241 8.42 5.89 4.31
CA ASP A 241 7.86 6.90 5.21
C ASP A 241 8.44 6.86 6.63
N ASP A 242 9.01 5.71 7.04
CA ASP A 242 9.66 5.52 8.33
C ASP A 242 11.05 4.85 8.17
N SER A 243 12.06 5.67 7.90
CA SER A 243 13.45 5.20 7.78
C SER A 243 14.09 4.78 9.11
N ASP A 244 13.49 5.13 10.24
CA ASP A 244 13.90 4.61 11.55
C ASP A 244 13.51 3.13 11.73
N LEU A 245 12.44 2.71 11.06
CA LEU A 245 11.96 1.33 11.12
C LEU A 245 12.57 0.44 10.03
N VAL A 246 12.62 0.93 8.78
CA VAL A 246 13.04 0.18 7.60
C VAL A 246 13.99 1.02 6.76
N VAL A 247 15.02 0.41 6.21
CA VAL A 247 15.96 1.06 5.30
C VAL A 247 15.99 0.36 3.95
N ASN A 248 16.14 1.15 2.89
CA ASN A 248 16.46 0.64 1.57
C ASN A 248 17.97 0.42 1.49
N ALA A 249 18.38 -0.80 1.16
CA ALA A 249 19.78 -1.16 0.97
C ALA A 249 20.29 -0.87 -0.45
N SER A 250 19.39 -0.46 -1.38
CA SER A 250 19.80 0.07 -2.68
C SER A 250 20.43 1.44 -2.49
N ASP A 251 21.40 1.79 -3.32
CA ASP A 251 22.06 3.10 -3.23
C ASP A 251 21.07 4.24 -3.42
N ALA A 252 21.17 5.26 -2.57
CA ALA A 252 20.29 6.41 -2.59
C ALA A 252 20.38 7.14 -3.94
N GLY A 253 19.25 7.30 -4.62
CA GLY A 253 19.13 8.00 -5.89
C GLY A 253 19.01 7.09 -7.12
N TYR A 254 18.94 5.80 -6.93
CA TYR A 254 18.75 4.87 -8.03
C TYR A 254 17.30 4.78 -8.46
N VAL A 255 17.13 4.90 -9.73
CA VAL A 255 15.90 4.63 -10.44
C VAL A 255 15.94 3.17 -10.86
N GLU A 256 15.52 2.27 -9.99
CA GLU A 256 15.60 0.83 -10.20
C GLU A 256 14.22 0.19 -10.30
N THR A 257 14.15 -0.97 -10.95
CA THR A 257 12.93 -1.78 -11.04
C THR A 257 12.56 -2.44 -9.71
N ALA A 258 13.49 -2.52 -8.77
CA ALA A 258 13.32 -3.17 -7.48
C ALA A 258 14.01 -2.40 -6.34
N ALA A 259 13.38 -2.42 -5.16
CA ALA A 259 13.99 -1.99 -3.91
C ALA A 259 14.51 -3.20 -3.12
N LYS A 260 15.59 -3.01 -2.36
CA LYS A 260 16.14 -3.99 -1.41
C LYS A 260 15.98 -3.46 -0.02
N ILE A 261 15.01 -3.97 0.74
CA ILE A 261 14.66 -3.45 2.05
C ILE A 261 15.04 -4.40 3.18
N LYS A 262 15.37 -3.84 4.33
CA LYS A 262 15.65 -4.57 5.57
C LYS A 262 15.21 -3.74 6.78
N PRO A 263 14.97 -4.37 7.96
CA PRO A 263 14.69 -3.64 9.18
C PRO A 263 15.92 -2.81 9.57
N ASN A 264 15.67 -1.62 10.11
CA ASN A 264 16.74 -0.75 10.63
C ASN A 264 17.14 -1.21 12.04
N MET A 265 18.13 -2.07 12.12
CA MET A 265 18.60 -2.61 13.40
C MET A 265 19.28 -1.54 14.29
N ALA A 266 19.68 -0.40 13.72
CA ALA A 266 20.18 0.76 14.46
C ALA A 266 19.08 1.75 14.86
N GLY A 267 17.84 1.52 14.39
CA GLY A 267 16.70 2.43 14.56
C GLY A 267 16.30 2.61 16.02
N SER A 268 15.78 3.80 16.32
CA SER A 268 15.42 4.20 17.69
C SER A 268 14.23 3.40 18.22
N TRP A 269 13.31 2.97 17.34
CA TRP A 269 12.13 2.20 17.75
C TRP A 269 12.52 0.83 18.34
N ILE A 270 13.30 0.02 17.61
CA ILE A 270 13.75 -1.31 18.09
C ILE A 270 14.60 -1.16 19.35
N ASN A 271 15.60 -0.25 19.31
CA ASN A 271 16.48 -0.01 20.44
C ASN A 271 15.72 0.56 21.64
N GLY A 272 14.70 1.39 21.42
CA GLY A 272 13.84 1.91 22.47
C GLY A 272 13.04 0.81 23.19
N LEU A 273 12.49 -0.16 22.44
CA LEU A 273 11.80 -1.32 23.03
C LEU A 273 12.77 -2.19 23.86
N LEU A 274 13.94 -2.48 23.31
CA LEU A 274 14.97 -3.26 24.01
C LEU A 274 15.41 -2.55 25.29
N ASN A 275 15.79 -1.27 25.19
CA ASN A 275 16.28 -0.50 26.34
C ASN A 275 15.22 -0.37 27.44
N LYS A 276 13.95 -0.18 27.06
CA LYS A 276 12.85 -0.13 28.02
C LYS A 276 12.65 -1.44 28.76
N ALA A 277 12.71 -2.56 28.06
CA ALA A 277 12.54 -3.89 28.66
C ALA A 277 13.72 -4.24 29.58
N VAL A 278 14.96 -4.01 29.13
CA VAL A 278 16.16 -4.28 29.90
C VAL A 278 16.22 -3.38 31.14
N LYS A 279 15.91 -2.08 31.00
CA LYS A 279 15.87 -1.15 32.13
C LYS A 279 14.84 -1.56 33.17
N ALA A 280 13.63 -1.94 32.75
CA ALA A 280 12.59 -2.38 33.69
C ALA A 280 13.05 -3.61 34.51
N GLN A 281 13.77 -4.54 33.87
CA GLN A 281 14.37 -5.69 34.55
C GLN A 281 15.46 -5.28 35.53
N GLN A 282 16.34 -4.35 35.14
CA GLN A 282 17.39 -3.83 36.00
C GLN A 282 16.82 -3.09 37.22
N ASP A 283 15.85 -2.22 36.99
CA ASP A 283 15.20 -1.43 38.06
C ASP A 283 14.49 -2.35 39.08
N ASN A 284 14.05 -3.52 38.65
CA ASN A 284 13.45 -4.54 39.53
C ASN A 284 14.48 -5.52 40.10
N ASN A 285 15.75 -5.16 40.12
CA ASN A 285 16.88 -6.00 40.62
C ASN A 285 16.90 -7.41 40.01
N TYR A 286 16.53 -7.52 38.74
CA TYR A 286 16.47 -8.77 37.98
C TYR A 286 15.51 -9.82 38.53
N LEU A 287 14.58 -9.45 39.42
CA LEU A 287 13.65 -10.42 40.03
C LEU A 287 12.64 -11.01 39.04
N SER A 288 12.31 -10.31 37.97
CA SER A 288 11.35 -10.76 36.97
C SER A 288 12.04 -10.98 35.63
N ALA A 289 11.60 -12.01 34.90
CA ALA A 289 11.96 -12.18 33.50
C ALA A 289 11.30 -11.09 32.63
N ILE A 290 11.92 -10.76 31.51
CA ILE A 290 11.31 -9.86 30.52
C ILE A 290 10.13 -10.59 29.87
N PRO A 291 8.90 -10.00 29.86
CA PRO A 291 7.76 -10.64 29.22
C PRO A 291 7.97 -10.86 27.72
N ALA A 292 7.64 -12.04 27.22
CA ALA A 292 7.70 -12.37 25.80
C ALA A 292 6.48 -11.76 25.07
N THR A 293 6.56 -10.46 24.77
CA THR A 293 5.53 -9.72 24.03
C THR A 293 6.02 -9.41 22.62
N VAL A 294 5.17 -9.64 21.62
CA VAL A 294 5.43 -9.16 20.25
C VAL A 294 4.93 -7.72 20.14
N THR A 295 5.78 -6.84 19.66
CA THR A 295 5.42 -5.45 19.33
C THR A 295 5.67 -5.24 17.86
N SER A 296 4.66 -4.75 17.15
CA SER A 296 4.69 -4.57 15.71
C SER A 296 4.59 -3.09 15.34
N LYS A 297 5.27 -2.70 14.28
CA LYS A 297 5.14 -1.38 13.65
C LYS A 297 5.21 -1.52 12.14
N ASN A 298 4.53 -0.64 11.43
CA ASN A 298 4.48 -0.63 9.98
C ASN A 298 5.17 0.60 9.42
N ALA A 299 5.77 0.41 8.24
CA ALA A 299 6.20 1.47 7.35
C ALA A 299 5.59 1.23 5.96
N ILE A 300 5.50 2.29 5.16
CA ILE A 300 5.07 2.20 3.76
C ILE A 300 6.27 2.44 2.86
N LEU A 301 6.58 1.44 2.04
CA LEU A 301 7.48 1.56 0.92
C LEU A 301 6.67 1.97 -0.31
N THR A 302 7.05 3.06 -0.94
CA THR A 302 6.39 3.60 -2.13
C THR A 302 7.35 3.58 -3.31
N ALA A 303 6.91 3.01 -4.43
CA ALA A 303 7.52 3.21 -5.74
C ALA A 303 6.72 4.26 -6.51
N SER A 304 7.38 5.13 -7.25
CA SER A 304 6.71 6.06 -8.17
C SER A 304 7.36 6.02 -9.54
N THR A 305 6.52 6.08 -10.58
CA THR A 305 7.00 6.23 -11.95
C THR A 305 7.50 7.65 -12.20
N ASN A 306 8.25 7.85 -13.30
CA ASN A 306 8.46 9.18 -13.83
C ASN A 306 7.12 9.78 -14.29
N ALA A 307 6.91 11.07 -14.05
CA ALA A 307 5.70 11.80 -14.44
C ALA A 307 5.41 11.73 -15.95
N ASP A 308 6.46 11.69 -16.78
CA ASP A 308 6.32 11.62 -18.24
C ASP A 308 5.79 10.30 -18.77
N THR A 309 5.69 9.27 -17.93
CA THR A 309 5.18 7.94 -18.30
C THR A 309 3.70 7.75 -18.00
N SER A 310 3.05 8.75 -17.41
CA SER A 310 1.64 8.68 -17.03
C SER A 310 0.77 9.56 -17.94
N PRO A 311 -0.53 9.23 -18.08
CA PRO A 311 -1.44 9.89 -19.02
C PRO A 311 -1.60 11.39 -18.82
N ASP A 312 -1.51 11.83 -17.60
CA ASP A 312 -1.74 13.22 -17.20
C ASP A 312 -0.46 13.89 -16.71
N HIS A 313 0.69 13.36 -17.10
CA HIS A 313 2.02 13.78 -16.65
C HIS A 313 2.17 13.79 -15.12
N LYS A 314 1.48 12.90 -14.44
CA LYS A 314 1.59 12.68 -13.00
C LYS A 314 2.22 11.32 -12.72
N SER A 315 3.02 11.26 -11.68
CA SER A 315 3.59 9.98 -11.26
C SER A 315 2.50 9.00 -10.82
N VAL A 316 2.68 7.73 -11.20
CA VAL A 316 1.86 6.62 -10.73
C VAL A 316 2.58 5.95 -9.58
N TYR A 317 1.85 5.62 -8.52
CA TYR A 317 2.40 5.11 -7.28
C TYR A 317 1.98 3.67 -7.03
N GLY A 318 2.91 2.89 -6.48
CA GLY A 318 2.66 1.57 -5.92
C GLY A 318 3.17 1.50 -4.48
N ASN A 319 2.39 0.91 -3.58
CA ASN A 319 2.71 0.87 -2.15
C ASN A 319 2.83 -0.56 -1.64
N VAL A 320 3.77 -0.78 -0.73
CA VAL A 320 3.93 -2.02 0.05
C VAL A 320 3.89 -1.67 1.53
N THR A 321 3.08 -2.40 2.28
CA THR A 321 3.16 -2.36 3.73
C THR A 321 4.30 -3.25 4.21
N VAL A 322 5.23 -2.66 4.95
CA VAL A 322 6.35 -3.34 5.57
C VAL A 322 6.11 -3.39 7.07
N THR A 323 5.95 -4.59 7.62
CA THR A 323 5.75 -4.82 9.05
C THR A 323 7.05 -5.30 9.69
N VAL A 324 7.42 -4.73 10.81
CA VAL A 324 8.51 -5.21 11.65
C VAL A 324 7.95 -5.63 12.99
N ASP A 325 8.08 -6.91 13.30
CA ASP A 325 7.73 -7.50 14.58
C ASP A 325 8.99 -7.65 15.42
N PHE A 326 8.99 -7.11 16.62
CA PHE A 326 10.07 -7.25 17.58
C PHE A 326 9.61 -8.03 18.80
N LYS A 327 10.41 -9.04 19.19
CA LYS A 327 10.12 -9.89 20.34
C LYS A 327 11.38 -10.19 21.11
N ILE A 328 11.31 -10.14 22.45
CA ILE A 328 12.32 -10.67 23.36
C ILE A 328 11.82 -11.97 23.97
N VAL A 329 12.63 -13.01 23.92
CA VAL A 329 12.38 -14.29 24.59
C VAL A 329 13.42 -14.39 25.72
N ASP A 330 12.96 -14.28 26.96
CA ASP A 330 13.83 -14.33 28.15
C ASP A 330 13.79 -15.72 28.80
N GLU A 331 14.81 -16.51 28.49
CA GLU A 331 15.06 -17.84 29.07
C GLU A 331 16.18 -17.79 30.15
N THR A 332 16.44 -16.61 30.69
CA THR A 332 17.46 -16.45 31.72
C THR A 332 16.97 -16.92 33.08
N THR A 333 17.90 -17.30 33.92
CA THR A 333 17.63 -17.68 35.30
C THR A 333 18.42 -16.78 36.27
N LEU A 334 17.84 -16.55 37.45
CA LEU A 334 18.56 -15.90 38.54
C LEU A 334 19.36 -16.94 39.32
N ARG A 335 20.67 -16.71 39.46
CA ARG A 335 21.52 -17.55 40.30
C ARG A 335 21.37 -17.15 41.76
N VAL A 336 21.57 -18.13 42.65
CA VAL A 336 21.68 -17.91 44.09
C VAL A 336 22.97 -17.14 44.39
N GLU A 337 22.85 -16.04 45.10
CA GLU A 337 23.98 -15.18 45.52
C GLU A 337 24.30 -15.33 47.00
N GLY A 338 23.35 -15.85 47.76
CA GLY A 338 23.53 -16.04 49.18
C GLY A 338 22.40 -16.83 49.83
N VAL A 339 22.71 -17.31 51.01
CA VAL A 339 21.73 -17.99 51.90
C VAL A 339 21.70 -17.20 53.19
N GLU A 340 20.51 -16.85 53.63
CA GLU A 340 20.28 -16.23 54.94
C GLU A 340 19.57 -17.19 55.86
N LEU A 341 20.09 -17.28 57.07
CA LEU A 341 19.46 -18.04 58.14
C LEU A 341 18.58 -17.11 58.99
N ASN A 342 17.41 -17.59 59.40
CA ASN A 342 16.53 -16.84 60.30
C ASN A 342 17.15 -16.63 61.70
N LYS A 343 18.15 -17.43 62.04
CA LYS A 343 18.94 -17.33 63.28
C LYS A 343 20.40 -17.64 62.98
N ASN A 344 21.29 -16.77 63.44
CA ASN A 344 22.72 -16.97 63.28
C ASN A 344 23.34 -17.72 64.45
N ASN A 345 22.68 -17.73 65.58
CA ASN A 345 23.11 -18.46 66.78
C ASN A 345 21.90 -19.11 67.43
N ILE A 346 22.06 -20.32 67.89
CA ILE A 346 21.09 -21.05 68.68
C ILE A 346 21.79 -21.48 69.96
N THR A 347 21.16 -21.19 71.08
CA THR A 347 21.63 -21.60 72.38
C THR A 347 20.57 -22.49 73.00
N TYR A 348 20.95 -23.63 73.43
CA TYR A 348 20.12 -24.50 74.22
C TYR A 348 20.64 -24.46 75.67
N THR A 349 19.69 -24.28 76.61
CA THR A 349 19.98 -24.37 78.01
C THR A 349 19.51 -25.75 78.53
N ILE A 350 20.43 -26.48 79.03
CA ILE A 350 20.12 -27.75 79.73
C ILE A 350 20.29 -27.51 81.22
N THR A 351 19.20 -27.60 81.98
CA THR A 351 19.21 -27.42 83.41
C THR A 351 19.03 -28.76 84.09
N ARG A 352 19.99 -29.13 84.88
CA ARG A 352 19.96 -30.32 85.73
C ARG A 352 19.57 -29.87 87.13
N LYS A 353 18.42 -30.42 87.61
CA LYS A 353 17.92 -30.16 88.97
C LYS A 353 18.09 -31.44 89.80
N LEU A 354 18.73 -31.35 90.91
CA LEU A 354 18.85 -32.41 91.89
C LEU A 354 17.95 -32.09 93.08
N THR A 355 17.11 -33.07 93.47
CA THR A 355 16.13 -32.94 94.60
C THR A 355 16.19 -34.21 95.46
N GLY A 356 15.72 -34.13 96.71
CA GLY A 356 15.63 -35.25 97.64
C GLY A 356 16.85 -35.42 98.52
N ASP A 357 17.13 -36.71 98.89
CA ASP A 357 18.30 -37.01 99.80
C ASP A 357 19.64 -36.76 99.12
N ARG A 358 20.51 -36.10 99.83
CA ARG A 358 21.84 -35.76 99.33
C ARG A 358 22.71 -36.99 98.94
N LYS A 359 22.43 -38.16 99.54
CA LYS A 359 23.13 -39.39 99.18
C LYS A 359 22.55 -40.10 97.95
N ASN A 360 21.25 -39.88 97.63
CA ASN A 360 20.55 -40.47 96.51
C ASN A 360 19.63 -39.39 95.91
N PRO A 361 20.11 -38.39 95.24
CA PRO A 361 19.30 -37.32 94.69
C PRO A 361 18.47 -37.81 93.49
N THR A 362 17.23 -37.32 93.42
CA THR A 362 16.44 -37.43 92.18
C THR A 362 16.89 -36.35 91.23
N GLU A 363 17.29 -36.80 90.07
CA GLU A 363 17.71 -35.93 88.96
C GLU A 363 16.58 -35.69 87.94
N THR A 364 16.35 -34.43 87.62
CA THR A 364 15.47 -34.02 86.52
C THR A 364 16.24 -33.12 85.58
N ILE A 365 16.20 -33.47 84.25
CA ILE A 365 16.83 -32.68 83.20
C ILE A 365 15.75 -31.92 82.46
N PHE A 366 15.93 -30.64 82.33
CA PHE A 366 15.07 -29.77 81.52
C PHE A 366 15.93 -29.24 80.39
N ALA A 367 15.42 -29.34 79.17
CA ALA A 367 16.04 -28.75 77.98
C ALA A 367 15.04 -27.77 77.32
N ASP A 368 15.59 -26.79 76.67
CA ASP A 368 14.77 -25.89 75.87
C ASP A 368 14.04 -26.62 74.76
N GLU A 369 12.89 -26.15 74.33
CA GLU A 369 12.14 -26.70 73.20
C GLU A 369 12.97 -26.63 71.92
N PRO A 370 12.75 -27.58 70.98
CA PRO A 370 13.44 -27.60 69.70
C PRO A 370 13.22 -26.27 68.94
N GLN A 371 14.31 -25.75 68.41
CA GLN A 371 14.26 -24.49 67.60
C GLN A 371 14.28 -24.81 66.13
N ILE A 372 13.45 -24.08 65.39
CA ILE A 372 13.37 -24.24 63.92
C ILE A 372 14.38 -23.31 63.29
N LEU A 373 15.31 -23.85 62.53
CA LEU A 373 16.14 -23.12 61.58
C LEU A 373 15.46 -23.12 60.21
N ALA A 374 15.39 -21.93 59.65
CA ALA A 374 14.92 -21.73 58.28
C ALA A 374 15.96 -20.97 57.46
N ALA A 375 16.20 -21.44 56.26
CA ALA A 375 17.07 -20.76 55.30
C ALA A 375 16.19 -20.09 54.23
N SER A 376 16.59 -18.89 53.83
CA SER A 376 16.03 -18.20 52.66
C SER A 376 17.15 -17.91 51.68
N LEU A 377 16.84 -18.07 50.40
CA LEU A 377 17.79 -17.82 49.31
C LEU A 377 17.71 -16.33 48.90
N ARG A 378 18.82 -15.79 48.48
CA ARG A 378 18.89 -14.47 47.86
C ARG A 378 19.40 -14.57 46.42
N PRO A 379 18.68 -14.01 45.47
CA PRO A 379 17.33 -13.49 45.56
C PRO A 379 16.30 -14.61 45.77
N ALA A 380 15.16 -14.32 46.39
CA ALA A 380 14.13 -15.30 46.73
C ALA A 380 13.52 -16.05 45.51
N GLN A 381 13.62 -15.48 44.31
CA GLN A 381 13.17 -16.04 43.04
C GLN A 381 14.26 -16.81 42.28
N SER A 382 15.39 -17.11 42.94
CA SER A 382 16.45 -17.89 42.29
C SER A 382 15.99 -19.26 41.85
N PHE A 383 16.61 -19.77 40.78
CA PHE A 383 16.24 -21.01 40.11
C PHE A 383 16.23 -22.22 41.07
N THR A 384 17.23 -22.31 41.99
CA THR A 384 17.32 -23.38 42.95
C THR A 384 16.70 -22.97 44.28
N GLN A 385 15.72 -23.74 44.75
CA GLN A 385 15.07 -23.51 46.05
C GLN A 385 15.51 -24.51 47.15
N ASN A 386 16.35 -25.47 46.79
CA ASN A 386 16.79 -26.53 47.74
C ASN A 386 18.03 -26.07 48.50
N VAL A 387 18.00 -26.22 49.82
CA VAL A 387 19.14 -25.94 50.73
C VAL A 387 19.53 -27.25 51.39
N ARG A 388 20.82 -27.55 51.33
CA ARG A 388 21.39 -28.69 52.07
C ARG A 388 21.88 -28.22 53.43
N TRP A 389 21.50 -28.92 54.47
CA TRP A 389 21.94 -28.66 55.82
C TRP A 389 23.07 -29.64 56.19
N GLU A 390 24.15 -29.12 56.73
CA GLU A 390 25.25 -29.92 57.22
C GLU A 390 25.64 -29.36 58.58
N ASP A 391 25.98 -30.25 59.54
CA ASP A 391 26.60 -29.89 60.79
C ASP A 391 28.12 -30.11 60.68
N GLU A 392 28.88 -29.18 61.19
CA GLU A 392 30.34 -29.33 61.35
C GLU A 392 30.56 -30.13 62.59
N ASN A 393 30.87 -31.47 62.49
CA ASN A 393 31.33 -32.28 63.57
C ASN A 393 32.88 -32.29 63.65
#